data_85b9984c5f04d8034e28a0c47596b34e
#
_entry.id   85b9984c5f04d8034e28a0c47596b34e
#
_cell.length_a   1.000
_cell.length_b   1.000
_cell.length_c   1.000
_cell.angle_alpha   90.00
_cell.angle_beta   90.00
_cell.angle_gamma   90.00
#
_symmetry.space_group_name_H-M   'P 1'
#
loop_
_entity.id
_entity.type
_entity.pdbx_description
1 polymer ?
#
loop_
_entity_poly.entity_id
_entity_poly.type
_entity_poly.pdbx_seq_one_letter_code
_entity_poly.pdbx_strand_id
1 'polypeptide(L)'
;SCQRFISILAEAGLPEGWAQMACCDVSLAQKMVTDSRINFFSFIGSAKVGWHLRSLLSPGTRMALEHGGAAPVIIDKSADIDWLVPKLAKGGFYHSGQVCVSVQRVFILGEQIAEIASKLGEYANNLTVGNAIHEKTECGPLIRNREVDRVESWVDEACKGGGKLIAGGSKISNNCLAL
;
A
#
# COMPACT_ATOMS: atom_id res chain seq x y z
N SER A 1 -6.07 -0.14 -16.25
CA SER A 1 -4.91 0.76 -16.47
C SER A 1 -3.80 0.04 -17.23
N CYS A 2 -3.24 -1.08 -16.73
CA CYS A 2 -2.13 -1.79 -17.38
C CYS A 2 -2.46 -2.26 -18.80
N GLN A 3 -3.65 -2.83 -19.02
CA GLN A 3 -4.08 -3.24 -20.35
C GLN A 3 -4.09 -2.06 -21.34
N ARG A 4 -4.62 -0.89 -20.92
CA ARG A 4 -4.61 0.31 -21.76
C ARG A 4 -3.18 0.78 -22.07
N PHE A 5 -2.28 0.68 -21.10
CA PHE A 5 -0.86 0.99 -21.30
C PHE A 5 -0.23 0.10 -22.38
N ILE A 6 -0.47 -1.22 -22.34
CA ILE A 6 0.00 -2.15 -23.38
C ILE A 6 -0.59 -1.80 -24.75
N SER A 7 -1.89 -1.45 -24.81
CA SER A 7 -2.52 -1.00 -26.06
C SER A 7 -1.82 0.25 -26.62
N ILE A 8 -1.50 1.23 -25.79
CA ILE A 8 -0.79 2.46 -26.20
C ILE A 8 0.59 2.13 -26.75
N LEU A 9 1.32 1.20 -26.15
CA LEU A 9 2.62 0.76 -26.67
C LEU A 9 2.50 0.13 -28.06
N ALA A 10 1.49 -0.69 -28.29
CA ALA A 10 1.21 -1.27 -29.61
C ALA A 10 0.83 -0.20 -30.62
N GLU A 11 -0.07 0.73 -30.25
CA GLU A 11 -0.47 1.88 -31.08
C GLU A 11 0.75 2.77 -31.45
N ALA A 12 1.73 2.87 -30.55
CA ALA A 12 2.98 3.60 -30.78
C ALA A 12 4.03 2.84 -31.62
N GLY A 13 3.70 1.64 -32.11
CA GLY A 13 4.55 0.87 -33.01
C GLY A 13 5.51 -0.12 -32.30
N LEU A 14 5.27 -0.43 -31.01
CA LEU A 14 6.06 -1.50 -30.37
C LEU A 14 5.81 -2.83 -31.09
N PRO A 15 6.86 -3.57 -31.50
CA PRO A 15 6.67 -4.83 -32.20
C PRO A 15 5.86 -5.84 -31.40
N GLU A 16 5.10 -6.69 -32.09
CA GLU A 16 4.31 -7.75 -31.46
C GLU A 16 5.19 -8.66 -30.60
N GLY A 17 4.68 -9.03 -29.42
CA GLY A 17 5.38 -9.91 -28.47
C GLY A 17 6.36 -9.19 -27.51
N TRP A 18 6.70 -7.92 -27.74
CA TRP A 18 7.63 -7.20 -26.87
C TRP A 18 7.04 -6.78 -25.53
N ALA A 19 5.73 -6.51 -25.49
CA ALA A 19 5.03 -6.22 -24.26
C ALA A 19 3.66 -6.91 -24.26
N GLN A 20 3.40 -7.72 -23.26
CA GLN A 20 2.17 -8.48 -23.15
C GLN A 20 1.61 -8.35 -21.72
N MET A 21 0.30 -8.46 -21.60
CA MET A 21 -0.39 -8.51 -20.31
C MET A 21 -1.24 -9.77 -20.23
N ALA A 22 -0.99 -10.58 -19.20
CA ALA A 22 -1.80 -11.75 -18.86
C ALA A 22 -2.57 -11.48 -17.56
N CYS A 23 -3.89 -11.42 -17.64
CA CYS A 23 -4.75 -11.41 -16.46
C CYS A 23 -5.03 -12.89 -16.09
N CYS A 24 -4.45 -13.34 -14.99
CA CYS A 24 -4.57 -14.72 -14.57
C CYS A 24 -4.66 -14.82 -13.04
N ASP A 25 -5.04 -16.01 -12.56
CA ASP A 25 -4.99 -16.30 -11.13
C ASP A 25 -3.55 -16.50 -10.62
N VAL A 26 -3.40 -16.56 -9.30
CA VAL A 26 -2.10 -16.68 -8.64
C VAL A 26 -1.38 -17.98 -9.05
N SER A 27 -2.11 -19.08 -9.23
CA SER A 27 -1.53 -20.38 -9.57
C SER A 27 -0.92 -20.37 -10.97
N LEU A 28 -1.59 -19.75 -11.92
CA LEU A 28 -1.11 -19.61 -13.29
C LEU A 28 0.04 -18.59 -13.37
N ALA A 29 -0.06 -17.48 -12.64
CA ALA A 29 1.04 -16.52 -12.53
C ALA A 29 2.32 -17.18 -11.97
N GLN A 30 2.19 -18.03 -10.95
CA GLN A 30 3.32 -18.77 -10.41
C GLN A 30 3.94 -19.72 -11.46
N LYS A 31 3.12 -20.48 -12.19
CA LYS A 31 3.61 -21.33 -13.27
C LYS A 31 4.38 -20.55 -14.33
N MET A 32 3.87 -19.37 -14.70
CA MET A 32 4.52 -18.50 -15.68
C MET A 32 5.89 -18.05 -15.19
N VAL A 33 6.00 -17.51 -13.98
CA VAL A 33 7.27 -16.94 -13.49
C VAL A 33 8.32 -18.00 -13.15
N THR A 34 7.90 -19.25 -12.91
CA THR A 34 8.83 -20.36 -12.63
C THR A 34 9.23 -21.16 -13.88
N ASP A 35 8.72 -20.78 -15.07
CA ASP A 35 9.08 -21.42 -16.34
C ASP A 35 10.55 -21.13 -16.68
N SER A 36 11.27 -22.14 -17.16
CA SER A 36 12.71 -22.05 -17.47
C SER A 36 13.06 -21.07 -18.60
N ARG A 37 12.07 -20.62 -19.35
CA ARG A 37 12.23 -19.59 -20.40
C ARG A 37 12.28 -18.17 -19.85
N ILE A 38 11.96 -17.97 -18.55
CA ILE A 38 12.00 -16.67 -17.89
C ILE A 38 13.44 -16.36 -17.48
N ASN A 39 14.02 -15.33 -18.05
CA ASN A 39 15.40 -14.91 -17.76
C ASN A 39 15.50 -13.87 -16.64
N PHE A 40 14.44 -13.07 -16.44
CA PHE A 40 14.37 -12.05 -15.40
C PHE A 40 12.97 -11.97 -14.80
N PHE A 41 12.89 -11.95 -13.49
CA PHE A 41 11.67 -11.82 -12.73
C PHE A 41 11.70 -10.55 -11.88
N SER A 42 10.75 -9.65 -12.09
CA SER A 42 10.54 -8.49 -11.24
C SER A 42 9.21 -8.63 -10.50
N PHE A 43 9.23 -8.44 -9.19
CA PHE A 43 8.05 -8.64 -8.35
C PHE A 43 7.82 -7.44 -7.43
N ILE A 44 6.60 -6.95 -7.45
CA ILE A 44 6.11 -5.93 -6.51
C ILE A 44 5.00 -6.57 -5.68
N GLY A 45 5.18 -6.63 -4.36
CA GLY A 45 4.20 -7.24 -3.45
C GLY A 45 4.75 -7.54 -2.07
N SER A 46 4.09 -8.46 -1.34
CA SER A 46 4.52 -8.79 0.02
C SER A 46 5.82 -9.60 0.03
N ALA A 47 6.66 -9.38 1.05
CA ALA A 47 7.90 -10.13 1.24
C ALA A 47 7.66 -11.65 1.29
N LYS A 48 6.58 -12.09 1.95
CA LYS A 48 6.21 -13.52 2.02
C LYS A 48 6.05 -14.14 0.63
N VAL A 49 5.35 -13.47 -0.27
CA VAL A 49 5.13 -13.96 -1.64
C VAL A 49 6.41 -13.85 -2.46
N GLY A 50 7.12 -12.73 -2.40
CA GLY A 50 8.36 -12.54 -3.15
C GLY A 50 9.42 -13.60 -2.80
N TRP A 51 9.66 -13.86 -1.52
CA TRP A 51 10.60 -14.89 -1.08
C TRP A 51 10.15 -16.31 -1.46
N HIS A 52 8.85 -16.59 -1.40
CA HIS A 52 8.30 -17.85 -1.90
C HIS A 52 8.57 -18.03 -3.38
N LEU A 53 8.23 -17.06 -4.22
CA LEU A 53 8.46 -17.14 -5.67
C LEU A 53 9.95 -17.28 -6.01
N ARG A 54 10.81 -16.53 -5.29
CA ARG A 54 12.27 -16.68 -5.42
C ARG A 54 12.73 -18.12 -5.27
N SER A 55 12.22 -18.84 -4.28
CA SER A 55 12.62 -20.23 -4.02
C SER A 55 12.20 -21.22 -5.11
N LEU A 56 11.30 -20.81 -6.00
CA LEU A 56 10.76 -21.62 -7.08
C LEU A 56 11.30 -21.25 -8.46
N LEU A 57 12.07 -20.17 -8.58
CA LEU A 57 12.61 -19.73 -9.88
C LEU A 57 13.57 -20.76 -10.46
N SER A 58 13.54 -20.87 -11.78
CA SER A 58 14.47 -21.73 -12.52
C SER A 58 15.93 -21.27 -12.33
N PRO A 59 16.90 -22.19 -12.32
CA PRO A 59 18.30 -21.84 -12.26
C PRO A 59 18.69 -20.85 -13.36
N GLY A 60 19.43 -19.79 -12.99
CA GLY A 60 19.85 -18.74 -13.92
C GLY A 60 18.87 -17.56 -14.08
N THR A 61 17.63 -17.67 -13.60
CA THR A 61 16.71 -16.55 -13.59
C THR A 61 17.20 -15.47 -12.62
N ARG A 62 17.49 -14.29 -13.14
CA ARG A 62 17.79 -13.11 -12.32
C ARG A 62 16.49 -12.49 -11.78
N MET A 63 16.57 -11.77 -10.65
CA MET A 63 15.37 -11.19 -10.06
C MET A 63 15.60 -9.86 -9.40
N ALA A 64 14.51 -9.06 -9.31
CA ALA A 64 14.36 -7.91 -8.45
C ALA A 64 13.07 -8.07 -7.63
N LEU A 65 13.16 -7.86 -6.32
CA LEU A 65 12.04 -7.96 -5.39
C LEU A 65 11.79 -6.60 -4.74
N GLU A 66 10.65 -6.00 -5.09
CA GLU A 66 10.15 -4.76 -4.52
C GLU A 66 9.05 -5.09 -3.50
N HIS A 67 9.45 -5.27 -2.26
CA HIS A 67 8.53 -5.62 -1.17
C HIS A 67 7.84 -4.38 -0.59
N GLY A 68 6.81 -4.61 0.23
CA GLY A 68 6.24 -3.55 1.05
C GLY A 68 7.25 -3.01 2.06
N GLY A 69 6.94 -1.86 2.63
CA GLY A 69 7.80 -1.17 3.60
C GLY A 69 7.03 -0.69 4.82
N ALA A 70 7.73 -0.05 5.75
CA ALA A 70 7.17 0.62 6.91
C ALA A 70 7.32 2.15 6.84
N ALA A 71 8.05 2.66 5.86
CA ALA A 71 8.31 4.09 5.59
C ALA A 71 8.42 4.93 6.88
N PRO A 72 9.41 4.69 7.73
CA PRO A 72 9.52 5.37 9.01
C PRO A 72 9.83 6.86 8.81
N VAL A 73 9.16 7.71 9.61
CA VAL A 73 9.43 9.13 9.70
C VAL A 73 9.97 9.44 11.09
N ILE A 74 11.03 10.20 11.17
CA ILE A 74 11.61 10.72 12.43
C ILE A 74 11.34 12.20 12.49
N ILE A 75 10.70 12.65 13.57
CA ILE A 75 10.35 14.04 13.80
C ILE A 75 11.24 14.58 14.90
N ASP A 76 12.06 15.57 14.56
CA ASP A 76 12.87 16.31 15.51
C ASP A 76 11.99 17.34 16.29
N LYS A 77 12.41 17.66 17.51
CA LYS A 77 11.71 18.63 18.38
C LYS A 77 11.58 20.05 17.80
N SER A 78 12.38 20.38 16.81
CA SER A 78 12.35 21.66 16.10
C SER A 78 11.37 21.68 14.92
N ALA A 79 10.69 20.57 14.62
CA ALA A 79 9.80 20.49 13.49
C ALA A 79 8.55 21.39 13.66
N ASP A 80 8.17 22.04 12.58
CA ASP A 80 6.91 22.80 12.51
C ASP A 80 5.75 21.81 12.35
N ILE A 81 4.94 21.68 13.39
CA ILE A 81 3.85 20.71 13.48
C ILE A 81 2.75 21.02 12.47
N ASP A 82 2.40 22.28 12.26
CA ASP A 82 1.32 22.68 11.36
C ASP A 82 1.67 22.43 9.89
N TRP A 83 2.94 22.59 9.55
CA TRP A 83 3.47 22.22 8.24
C TRP A 83 3.56 20.68 8.05
N LEU A 84 3.88 19.97 9.12
CA LEU A 84 4.18 18.53 9.10
C LEU A 84 2.93 17.66 9.01
N VAL A 85 1.90 17.93 9.83
CA VAL A 85 0.71 17.08 9.98
C VAL A 85 0.00 16.80 8.65
N PRO A 86 -0.27 17.78 7.78
CA PRO A 86 -0.89 17.50 6.48
C PRO A 86 -0.05 16.56 5.59
N LYS A 87 1.27 16.62 5.70
CA LYS A 87 2.18 15.77 4.94
C LYS A 87 2.23 14.35 5.47
N LEU A 88 2.20 14.18 6.79
CA LEU A 88 2.07 12.85 7.42
C LEU A 88 0.74 12.21 7.04
N ALA A 89 -0.35 12.95 7.12
CA ALA A 89 -1.68 12.46 6.73
C ALA A 89 -1.71 12.05 5.26
N LYS A 90 -1.22 12.90 4.36
CA LYS A 90 -1.13 12.55 2.94
C LYS A 90 -0.23 11.33 2.73
N GLY A 91 0.92 11.26 3.39
CA GLY A 91 1.85 10.14 3.28
C GLY A 91 1.30 8.82 3.81
N GLY A 92 0.44 8.86 4.83
CA GLY A 92 -0.16 7.68 5.45
C GLY A 92 -1.45 7.20 4.80
N PHE A 93 -2.32 8.13 4.38
CA PHE A 93 -3.71 7.81 4.01
C PHE A 93 -3.97 7.77 2.50
N TYR A 94 -3.13 8.38 1.67
CA TYR A 94 -3.36 8.33 0.22
C TYR A 94 -3.38 6.88 -0.28
N HIS A 95 -4.21 6.61 -1.29
CA HIS A 95 -4.49 5.24 -1.77
C HIS A 95 -4.90 4.26 -0.65
N SER A 96 -5.47 4.77 0.44
CA SER A 96 -5.86 3.96 1.61
C SER A 96 -4.68 3.18 2.21
N GLY A 97 -3.49 3.80 2.24
CA GLY A 97 -2.26 3.17 2.73
C GLY A 97 -1.72 2.02 1.87
N GLN A 98 -2.31 1.75 0.70
CA GLN A 98 -1.95 0.60 -0.15
C GLN A 98 -0.77 0.92 -1.08
N VAL A 99 0.31 1.47 -0.53
CA VAL A 99 1.52 1.86 -1.25
C VAL A 99 2.75 1.46 -0.45
N CYS A 100 3.80 0.98 -1.13
CA CYS A 100 5.05 0.55 -0.47
C CYS A 100 5.75 1.68 0.31
N VAL A 101 5.54 2.94 -0.08
CA VAL A 101 6.09 4.14 0.58
C VAL A 101 5.11 4.80 1.55
N SER A 102 3.96 4.18 1.84
CA SER A 102 3.01 4.73 2.81
C SER A 102 3.64 4.84 4.19
N VAL A 103 3.50 6.01 4.82
CA VAL A 103 4.01 6.26 6.17
C VAL A 103 3.23 5.42 7.16
N GLN A 104 3.92 4.49 7.82
CA GLN A 104 3.31 3.56 8.78
C GLN A 104 3.84 3.76 10.21
N ARG A 105 5.04 4.32 10.35
CA ARG A 105 5.67 4.55 11.65
C ARG A 105 6.19 5.96 11.75
N VAL A 106 5.79 6.64 12.81
CA VAL A 106 6.25 7.99 13.09
C VAL A 106 6.92 8.01 14.46
N PHE A 107 8.21 8.31 14.50
CA PHE A 107 9.02 8.41 15.70
C PHE A 107 9.21 9.89 16.04
N ILE A 108 8.75 10.30 17.20
CA ILE A 108 8.73 11.71 17.62
C ILE A 108 9.72 11.90 18.76
N LEU A 109 10.68 12.79 18.56
CA LEU A 109 11.65 13.17 19.57
C LEU A 109 11.10 14.34 20.40
N GLY A 110 10.92 14.13 21.71
CA GLY A 110 10.42 15.15 22.62
C GLY A 110 8.97 14.96 23.06
N GLU A 111 8.34 16.02 23.53
CA GLU A 111 7.04 15.98 24.21
C GLU A 111 5.84 16.21 23.26
N GLN A 112 6.09 16.34 21.96
CA GLN A 112 5.09 16.72 20.94
C GLN A 112 4.16 15.56 20.51
N ILE A 113 4.35 14.35 21.06
CA ILE A 113 3.58 13.14 20.66
C ILE A 113 2.08 13.38 20.76
N ALA A 114 1.62 13.91 21.88
CA ALA A 114 0.18 14.11 22.13
C ALA A 114 -0.44 15.13 21.16
N GLU A 115 0.27 16.21 20.89
CA GLU A 115 -0.18 17.25 19.97
C GLU A 115 -0.23 16.73 18.52
N ILE A 116 0.83 16.07 18.05
CA ILE A 116 0.89 15.52 16.69
C ILE A 116 -0.18 14.44 16.51
N ALA A 117 -0.35 13.55 17.49
CA ALA A 117 -1.37 12.50 17.44
C ALA A 117 -2.79 13.10 17.40
N SER A 118 -3.06 14.14 18.20
CA SER A 118 -4.36 14.82 18.20
C SER A 118 -4.67 15.47 16.85
N LYS A 119 -3.73 16.27 16.34
CA LYS A 119 -3.89 16.97 15.05
C LYS A 119 -4.01 15.97 13.87
N LEU A 120 -3.24 14.88 13.89
CA LEU A 120 -3.32 13.85 12.87
C LEU A 120 -4.66 13.11 12.93
N GLY A 121 -5.15 12.81 14.13
CA GLY A 121 -6.47 12.22 14.34
C GLY A 121 -7.60 13.12 13.85
N GLU A 122 -7.52 14.42 14.14
CA GLU A 122 -8.48 15.40 13.63
C GLU A 122 -8.45 15.45 12.08
N TYR A 123 -7.26 15.48 11.49
CA TYR A 123 -7.12 15.43 10.03
C TYR A 123 -7.75 14.15 9.46
N ALA A 124 -7.47 12.98 10.06
CA ALA A 124 -8.01 11.69 9.63
C ALA A 124 -9.54 11.66 9.69
N ASN A 125 -10.14 12.19 10.75
CA ASN A 125 -11.60 12.25 10.92
C ASN A 125 -12.30 13.17 9.90
N ASN A 126 -11.58 14.13 9.34
CA ASN A 126 -12.10 15.05 8.33
C ASN A 126 -11.90 14.58 6.89
N LEU A 127 -11.16 13.48 6.67
CA LEU A 127 -10.96 12.93 5.33
C LEU A 127 -12.28 12.43 4.73
N THR A 128 -12.53 12.79 3.49
CA THR A 128 -13.65 12.26 2.71
C THR A 128 -13.33 10.85 2.22
N VAL A 129 -13.84 9.84 2.95
CA VAL A 129 -13.68 8.43 2.59
C VAL A 129 -14.88 7.99 1.74
N GLY A 130 -14.63 7.29 0.62
CA GLY A 130 -15.74 6.87 -0.24
C GLY A 130 -15.34 6.27 -1.58
N ASN A 131 -16.27 6.27 -2.52
CA ASN A 131 -16.05 5.73 -3.86
C ASN A 131 -15.04 6.61 -4.63
N ALA A 132 -14.00 5.98 -5.16
CA ALA A 132 -12.91 6.64 -5.89
C ALA A 132 -13.35 7.31 -7.22
N ILE A 133 -14.59 7.07 -7.70
CA ILE A 133 -15.15 7.75 -8.87
C ILE A 133 -15.50 9.21 -8.56
N HIS A 134 -15.79 9.53 -7.31
CA HIS A 134 -16.16 10.87 -6.90
C HIS A 134 -14.92 11.74 -6.69
N GLU A 135 -14.86 12.88 -7.35
CA GLU A 135 -13.70 13.80 -7.28
C GLU A 135 -13.37 14.30 -5.87
N LYS A 136 -14.37 14.34 -4.98
CA LYS A 136 -14.19 14.77 -3.59
C LYS A 136 -13.63 13.67 -2.68
N THR A 137 -13.55 12.42 -3.15
CA THR A 137 -13.02 11.32 -2.34
C THR A 137 -11.50 11.45 -2.21
N GLU A 138 -11.03 11.59 -0.99
CA GLU A 138 -9.60 11.68 -0.65
C GLU A 138 -9.00 10.31 -0.31
N CYS A 139 -9.82 9.43 0.29
CA CYS A 139 -9.42 8.08 0.63
C CYS A 139 -10.43 7.08 0.05
N GLY A 140 -9.98 6.26 -0.89
CA GLY A 140 -10.81 5.26 -1.57
C GLY A 140 -10.94 3.95 -0.78
N PRO A 141 -11.60 2.93 -1.36
CA PRO A 141 -11.75 1.63 -0.71
C PRO A 141 -10.46 0.81 -0.75
N LEU A 142 -10.36 -0.15 0.14
CA LEU A 142 -9.37 -1.21 0.04
C LEU A 142 -9.68 -2.10 -1.17
N ILE A 143 -8.65 -2.75 -1.71
CA ILE A 143 -8.76 -3.54 -2.96
C ILE A 143 -9.75 -4.71 -2.88
N ARG A 144 -10.01 -5.26 -1.68
CA ARG A 144 -10.89 -6.43 -1.46
C ARG A 144 -11.46 -6.42 -0.05
N ASN A 145 -12.66 -6.96 0.13
CA ASN A 145 -13.31 -7.07 1.43
C ASN A 145 -12.46 -7.78 2.49
N ARG A 146 -11.80 -8.87 2.12
CA ARG A 146 -10.91 -9.61 3.04
C ARG A 146 -9.76 -8.75 3.58
N GLU A 147 -9.36 -7.71 2.88
CA GLU A 147 -8.31 -6.80 3.37
C GLU A 147 -8.87 -5.87 4.45
N VAL A 148 -10.15 -5.53 4.36
CA VAL A 148 -10.85 -4.79 5.43
C VAL A 148 -10.84 -5.60 6.72
N ASP A 149 -11.25 -6.87 6.66
CA ASP A 149 -11.27 -7.78 7.82
C ASP A 149 -9.87 -7.96 8.42
N ARG A 150 -8.86 -8.07 7.56
CA ARG A 150 -7.45 -8.20 7.98
C ARG A 150 -6.95 -6.94 8.68
N VAL A 151 -7.21 -5.76 8.14
CA VAL A 151 -6.77 -4.48 8.73
C VAL A 151 -7.51 -4.23 10.04
N GLU A 152 -8.81 -4.49 10.09
CA GLU A 152 -9.61 -4.41 11.32
C GLU A 152 -9.02 -5.30 12.42
N SER A 153 -8.69 -6.57 12.10
CA SER A 153 -8.07 -7.48 13.06
C SER A 153 -6.72 -6.98 13.58
N TRP A 154 -5.93 -6.30 12.75
CA TRP A 154 -4.67 -5.69 13.16
C TRP A 154 -4.84 -4.49 14.09
N VAL A 155 -5.86 -3.65 13.83
CA VAL A 155 -6.21 -2.54 14.73
C VAL A 155 -6.64 -3.09 16.08
N ASP A 156 -7.50 -4.12 16.10
CA ASP A 156 -7.93 -4.80 17.33
C ASP A 156 -6.75 -5.41 18.10
N GLU A 157 -5.83 -6.07 17.41
CA GLU A 157 -4.63 -6.65 18.02
C GLU A 157 -3.75 -5.55 18.64
N ALA A 158 -3.55 -4.44 17.95
CA ALA A 158 -2.79 -3.30 18.46
C ALA A 158 -3.44 -2.71 19.72
N CYS A 159 -4.76 -2.53 19.72
CA CYS A 159 -5.51 -2.03 20.88
C CYS A 159 -5.41 -3.00 22.08
N LYS A 160 -5.55 -4.31 21.84
CA LYS A 160 -5.37 -5.35 22.88
C LYS A 160 -3.93 -5.38 23.42
N GLY A 161 -2.94 -5.03 22.58
CA GLY A 161 -1.54 -4.88 22.94
C GLY A 161 -1.19 -3.58 23.68
N GLY A 162 -2.18 -2.76 24.01
CA GLY A 162 -2.01 -1.48 24.74
C GLY A 162 -1.89 -0.26 23.83
N GLY A 163 -2.10 -0.41 22.53
CA GLY A 163 -2.18 0.71 21.60
C GLY A 163 -3.43 1.55 21.83
N LYS A 164 -3.33 2.86 21.63
CA LYS A 164 -4.46 3.79 21.74
C LYS A 164 -4.95 4.14 20.33
N LEU A 165 -6.18 3.78 20.00
CA LEU A 165 -6.85 4.24 18.79
C LEU A 165 -7.19 5.72 18.93
N ILE A 166 -6.70 6.56 18.01
CA ILE A 166 -6.92 8.01 18.02
C ILE A 166 -8.04 8.40 17.05
N ALA A 167 -8.10 7.75 15.90
CA ALA A 167 -9.11 8.00 14.88
C ALA A 167 -9.37 6.75 14.05
N GLY A 168 -10.47 6.69 13.34
CA GLY A 168 -10.78 5.60 12.42
C GLY A 168 -11.03 4.25 13.10
N GLY A 169 -10.52 3.18 12.49
CA GLY A 169 -10.57 1.81 13.03
C GLY A 169 -11.91 1.09 12.86
N SER A 170 -12.88 1.66 12.16
CA SER A 170 -14.19 1.05 11.97
C SER A 170 -14.57 0.89 10.50
N LYS A 171 -15.30 -0.17 10.19
CA LYS A 171 -15.85 -0.38 8.85
C LYS A 171 -16.89 0.68 8.49
N ILE A 172 -16.72 1.30 7.32
CA ILE A 172 -17.73 2.18 6.71
C ILE A 172 -18.65 1.35 5.80
N SER A 173 -18.08 0.37 5.10
CA SER A 173 -18.79 -0.55 4.21
C SER A 173 -17.99 -1.85 4.04
N ASN A 174 -18.50 -2.80 3.28
CA ASN A 174 -17.84 -4.11 3.08
C ASN A 174 -16.39 -4.01 2.55
N ASN A 175 -16.03 -2.94 1.85
CA ASN A 175 -14.68 -2.74 1.30
C ASN A 175 -14.05 -1.40 1.69
N CYS A 176 -14.62 -0.71 2.66
CA CYS A 176 -14.15 0.55 3.18
C CYS A 176 -13.98 0.47 4.70
N LEU A 177 -12.80 0.80 5.18
CA LEU A 177 -12.48 0.96 6.59
C LEU A 177 -12.12 2.44 6.82
N ALA A 178 -12.64 3.05 7.88
CA ALA A 178 -12.12 4.32 8.36
C ALA A 178 -10.77 4.07 9.01
N LEU A 179 -9.72 4.59 8.41
CA LEU A 179 -8.35 4.46 8.88
C LEU A 179 -8.00 5.51 9.92
#